data_f028a265be593b1288ec967097876894
#
_entry.id   f028a265be593b1288ec967097876894
#
_cell.length_a   1.000
_cell.length_b   1.000
_cell.length_c   1.000
_cell.angle_alpha   90.00
_cell.angle_beta   90.00
_cell.angle_gamma   90.00
#
_symmetry.space_group_name_H-M   'P 1'
#
loop_
_entity.id
_entity.type
_entity.pdbx_description
1 polymer ?
#
loop_
_entity_poly.entity_id
_entity_poly.type
_entity_poly.pdbx_seq_one_letter_code
_entity_poly.pdbx_strand_id
1 'polypeptide(L)'
;MEHNPKGTDPSDNRAGRGIAPSSARDVSPEDVSPENWFKNKRANVLKMYDLLPKSWQQRIYFYELFLIIGELDGDPRYGITDYFEMIQTRNCTAKTLSTFLNDRIADGDVVLVQSLKQSRKTYRLNPELKQICQDLARQS
;
A
#
# COMPACT_ATOMS: atom_id res chain seq x y z
N MET A 1 17.70 -28.55 -20.75
CA MET A 1 16.97 -28.24 -20.10
C MET A 1 16.84 -28.39 -19.63
N GLU A 2 17.12 -28.62 -19.74
CA GLU A 2 16.54 -28.37 -19.00
C GLU A 2 16.32 -28.51 -18.45
N HIS A 3 17.41 -29.47 -18.92
CA HIS A 3 16.89 -29.36 -18.09
C HIS A 3 16.66 -29.49 -17.53
N ASN A 4 17.53 -30.07 -18.07
CA ASN A 4 16.86 -30.11 -17.34
C ASN A 4 16.75 -30.40 -16.77
N PRO A 5 17.10 -30.45 -17.43
CA PRO A 5 16.48 -30.45 -16.80
C PRO A 5 16.34 -30.57 -16.13
N LYS A 6 16.38 -30.66 -16.21
CA LYS A 6 15.72 -30.45 -15.47
C LYS A 6 15.29 -29.95 -14.76
N GLY A 7 16.94 -30.83 -16.10
CA GLY A 7 16.02 -30.15 -15.46
C GLY A 7 15.80 -29.69 -14.97
N THR A 8 15.95 -29.61 -15.13
CA THR A 8 15.15 -29.07 -14.62
C THR A 8 14.77 -28.69 -14.23
N ASP A 9 15.39 -28.93 -14.83
CA ASP A 9 14.55 -28.44 -14.33
C ASP A 9 14.26 -28.12 -14.00
N PRO A 10 14.78 -28.43 -14.56
CA PRO A 10 13.98 -27.92 -14.11
C PRO A 10 13.71 -27.65 -13.53
N SER A 11 14.45 -27.81 -14.38
CA SER A 11 13.57 -27.29 -13.67
C SER A 11 13.44 -26.89 -13.06
N ASP A 12 14.03 -27.11 -13.74
CA ASP A 12 13.43 -26.59 -12.99
C ASP A 12 13.18 -26.10 -12.47
N ASN A 13 13.63 -26.22 -13.12
CA ASN A 13 12.86 -25.52 -12.33
C ASN A 13 12.54 -25.13 -11.99
N ARG A 14 12.68 -24.98 -12.51
CA ARG A 14 11.90 -24.50 -11.89
C ARG A 14 11.49 -23.79 -11.54
N ALA A 15 11.96 -23.89 -12.47
CA ALA A 15 11.20 -23.26 -11.90
C ALA A 15 10.99 -22.71 -11.52
N GLY A 16 11.49 -22.54 -11.65
CA GLY A 16 10.79 -21.84 -11.11
C GLY A 16 10.75 -21.38 -10.78
N ARG A 17 11.09 -21.17 -10.68
CA ARG A 17 10.67 -20.73 -9.99
C ARG A 17 10.93 -19.92 -9.55
N GLY A 18 11.41 -19.91 -9.65
CA GLY A 18 11.77 -19.15 -9.13
C GLY A 18 11.75 -18.66 -8.09
N ILE A 19 12.24 -18.53 -7.44
CA ILE A 19 12.15 -18.07 -6.35
C ILE A 19 13.06 -17.86 -5.61
N ALA A 20 13.60 -17.89 -5.41
CA ALA A 20 14.34 -17.76 -4.60
C ALA A 20 14.55 -17.37 -3.54
N PRO A 21 14.88 -17.44 -2.89
CA PRO A 21 14.86 -17.30 -1.75
C PRO A 21 15.26 -16.72 -0.92
N SER A 22 15.52 -16.65 -0.57
CA SER A 22 15.70 -16.46 0.30
C SER A 22 15.32 -16.13 1.27
N SER A 23 15.52 -15.90 1.56
CA SER A 23 15.18 -15.72 2.69
C SER A 23 14.05 -16.21 3.14
N ALA A 24 13.64 -16.30 3.39
CA ALA A 24 12.51 -16.78 3.88
C ALA A 24 11.92 -17.76 3.11
N ARG A 25 12.58 -18.58 2.71
CA ARG A 25 12.07 -19.35 2.03
C ARG A 25 11.67 -20.50 2.57
N ASP A 26 11.61 -20.69 3.58
CA ASP A 26 11.16 -21.87 4.23
C ASP A 26 9.68 -21.93 4.44
N VAL A 27 8.97 -21.34 3.52
CA VAL A 27 7.51 -21.40 3.50
C VAL A 27 7.12 -22.83 3.13
N SER A 28 6.32 -23.48 3.97
CA SER A 28 5.83 -24.79 3.67
C SER A 28 4.77 -24.75 2.58
N PRO A 29 4.56 -25.88 1.86
CA PRO A 29 3.54 -25.90 0.82
C PRO A 29 2.15 -25.50 1.31
N GLU A 30 1.79 -25.81 2.55
CA GLU A 30 0.49 -25.41 3.09
C GLU A 30 0.36 -23.90 3.17
N ASP A 31 1.46 -23.20 3.46
CA ASP A 31 1.43 -21.75 3.64
C ASP A 31 1.18 -21.02 2.34
N VAL A 32 1.46 -21.65 1.22
CA VAL A 32 1.25 -21.05 -0.10
C VAL A 32 0.04 -21.60 -0.81
N SER A 33 -0.80 -22.39 -0.12
CA SER A 33 -2.01 -22.90 -0.75
C SER A 33 -2.98 -21.77 -1.06
N PRO A 34 -3.77 -21.89 -2.14
CA PRO A 34 -4.76 -20.87 -2.44
C PRO A 34 -5.72 -20.58 -1.30
N GLU A 35 -6.17 -21.62 -0.60
CA GLU A 35 -7.07 -21.45 0.52
C GLU A 35 -6.48 -20.56 1.61
N ASN A 36 -5.21 -20.82 1.97
CA ASN A 36 -4.55 -20.04 3.00
C ASN A 36 -4.33 -18.61 2.56
N TRP A 37 -4.00 -18.42 1.29
CA TRP A 37 -3.81 -17.07 0.76
C TRP A 37 -5.10 -16.25 0.87
N PHE A 38 -6.23 -16.82 0.44
CA PHE A 38 -7.52 -16.13 0.53
C PHE A 38 -7.91 -15.85 1.98
N LYS A 39 -7.71 -16.82 2.85
CA LYS A 39 -8.02 -16.67 4.26
C LYS A 39 -7.21 -15.54 4.88
N ASN A 40 -5.93 -15.48 4.61
CA ASN A 40 -5.04 -14.46 5.16
C ASN A 40 -5.37 -13.08 4.61
N LYS A 41 -5.66 -12.99 3.31
CA LYS A 41 -6.05 -11.72 2.70
C LYS A 41 -7.35 -11.19 3.29
N ARG A 42 -8.31 -12.08 3.47
CA ARG A 42 -9.59 -11.70 4.07
C ARG A 42 -9.41 -11.19 5.50
N ALA A 43 -8.58 -11.86 6.29
CA ALA A 43 -8.30 -11.42 7.65
C ALA A 43 -7.65 -10.03 7.66
N ASN A 44 -6.71 -9.78 6.74
CA ASN A 44 -6.06 -8.48 6.65
C ASN A 44 -7.03 -7.37 6.26
N VAL A 45 -7.90 -7.66 5.29
CA VAL A 45 -8.91 -6.70 4.85
C VAL A 45 -9.85 -6.33 6.01
N LEU A 46 -10.25 -7.32 6.81
CA LEU A 46 -11.13 -7.06 7.94
C LEU A 46 -10.44 -6.21 9.01
N LYS A 47 -9.17 -6.46 9.27
CA LYS A 47 -8.41 -5.64 10.21
C LYS A 47 -8.32 -4.20 9.73
N MET A 48 -8.00 -4.03 8.45
CA MET A 48 -7.91 -2.70 7.88
C MET A 48 -9.25 -1.98 7.94
N TYR A 49 -10.33 -2.69 7.62
CA TYR A 49 -11.66 -2.12 7.66
C TYR A 49 -12.02 -1.62 9.06
N ASP A 50 -11.63 -2.38 10.08
CA ASP A 50 -11.95 -2.01 11.46
C ASP A 50 -11.08 -0.87 11.99
N LEU A 51 -9.82 -0.82 11.59
CA LEU A 51 -8.83 0.08 12.19
C LEU A 51 -8.63 1.38 11.43
N LEU A 52 -8.84 1.38 10.12
CA LEU A 52 -8.62 2.57 9.30
C LEU A 52 -9.92 3.31 9.07
N PRO A 53 -9.87 4.65 8.93
CA PRO A 53 -11.09 5.40 8.62
C PRO A 53 -11.72 4.93 7.32
N LYS A 54 -13.04 4.80 7.32
CA LYS A 54 -13.78 4.25 6.19
C LYS A 54 -13.68 5.09 4.93
N SER A 55 -13.47 6.39 5.09
CA SER A 55 -13.39 7.32 3.97
C SER A 55 -12.32 6.92 2.97
N TRP A 56 -11.16 6.46 3.48
CA TRP A 56 -10.05 6.07 2.63
C TRP A 56 -10.31 4.76 1.89
N GLN A 57 -11.33 4.05 2.29
CA GLN A 57 -11.65 2.74 1.73
C GLN A 57 -12.83 2.76 0.76
N GLN A 58 -13.43 3.94 0.56
CA GLN A 58 -14.62 4.08 -0.29
C GLN A 58 -14.31 3.90 -1.78
N ARG A 59 -13.11 4.28 -2.19
CA ARG A 59 -12.65 4.15 -3.58
C ARG A 59 -11.22 3.64 -3.57
N ILE A 60 -10.89 2.83 -4.55
CA ILE A 60 -9.53 2.28 -4.63
C ILE A 60 -8.49 3.39 -4.76
N TYR A 61 -8.79 4.46 -5.50
CA TYR A 61 -7.83 5.55 -5.67
C TYR A 61 -7.67 6.36 -4.39
N PHE A 62 -8.65 6.43 -3.50
CA PHE A 62 -8.48 7.03 -2.18
C PHE A 62 -7.58 6.17 -1.31
N TYR A 63 -7.72 4.85 -1.41
CA TYR A 63 -6.86 3.96 -0.67
C TYR A 63 -5.42 4.05 -1.17
N GLU A 64 -5.24 4.11 -2.50
CA GLU A 64 -3.91 4.28 -3.07
C GLU A 64 -3.30 5.61 -2.63
N LEU A 65 -4.10 6.69 -2.59
CA LEU A 65 -3.65 7.98 -2.08
C LEU A 65 -3.16 7.87 -0.64
N PHE A 66 -3.90 7.15 0.19
CA PHE A 66 -3.52 6.90 1.58
C PHE A 66 -2.13 6.27 1.65
N LEU A 67 -1.90 5.26 0.83
CA LEU A 67 -0.61 4.57 0.80
C LEU A 67 0.52 5.49 0.32
N ILE A 68 0.25 6.32 -0.68
CA ILE A 68 1.22 7.28 -1.19
C ILE A 68 1.61 8.29 -0.10
N ILE A 69 0.63 8.86 0.58
CA ILE A 69 0.88 9.83 1.64
C ILE A 69 1.69 9.19 2.76
N GLY A 70 1.36 7.95 3.12
CA GLY A 70 2.10 7.21 4.13
C GLY A 70 3.54 6.94 3.72
N GLU A 71 3.73 6.57 2.47
CA GLU A 71 5.05 6.27 1.93
C GLU A 71 5.94 7.51 1.92
N LEU A 72 5.42 8.63 1.43
CA LEU A 72 6.20 9.87 1.31
C LEU A 72 6.37 10.58 2.65
N ASP A 73 5.47 10.34 3.58
CA ASP A 73 5.57 10.78 4.98
C ASP A 73 5.91 12.27 5.14
N GLY A 74 5.20 13.10 4.40
CA GLY A 74 5.40 14.54 4.50
C GLY A 74 6.61 15.08 3.77
N ASP A 75 7.17 14.31 2.85
CA ASP A 75 8.32 14.75 2.05
C ASP A 75 7.97 16.07 1.35
N PRO A 76 8.67 17.17 1.66
CA PRO A 76 8.29 18.49 1.15
C PRO A 76 8.53 18.69 -0.34
N ARG A 77 9.17 17.72 -0.99
CA ARG A 77 9.39 17.78 -2.45
C ARG A 77 8.13 17.44 -3.22
N TYR A 78 7.14 16.83 -2.57
CA TYR A 78 5.92 16.35 -3.23
C TYR A 78 4.70 17.00 -2.61
N GLY A 79 3.70 17.22 -3.43
CA GLY A 79 2.45 17.79 -2.99
C GLY A 79 1.27 17.13 -3.69
N ILE A 80 0.09 17.72 -3.55
CA ILE A 80 -1.15 17.13 -4.04
C ILE A 80 -1.11 16.84 -5.55
N THR A 81 -0.47 17.70 -6.34
CA THR A 81 -0.36 17.49 -7.77
C THR A 81 0.47 16.24 -8.06
N ASP A 82 1.54 16.05 -7.31
CA ASP A 82 2.38 14.87 -7.47
C ASP A 82 1.63 13.62 -7.05
N TYR A 83 0.90 13.66 -5.93
CA TYR A 83 0.10 12.53 -5.49
C TYR A 83 -0.91 12.14 -6.57
N PHE A 84 -1.59 13.14 -7.15
CA PHE A 84 -2.58 12.88 -8.18
C PHE A 84 -1.97 12.12 -9.35
N GLU A 85 -0.77 12.52 -9.77
CA GLU A 85 -0.09 11.87 -10.89
C GLU A 85 0.44 10.49 -10.53
N MET A 86 0.75 10.25 -9.27
CA MET A 86 1.23 8.95 -8.80
C MET A 86 0.14 7.90 -8.70
N ILE A 87 -1.12 8.33 -8.51
CA ILE A 87 -2.23 7.39 -8.33
C ILE A 87 -2.47 6.64 -9.63
N GLN A 88 -2.22 5.35 -9.64
CA GLN A 88 -2.36 4.51 -10.83
C GLN A 88 -3.81 4.06 -11.05
N THR A 89 -4.58 3.94 -9.98
CA THR A 89 -6.00 3.57 -10.08
C THR A 89 -6.91 4.77 -10.28
N ARG A 90 -6.32 5.90 -10.65
CA ARG A 90 -7.01 7.19 -10.75
C ARG A 90 -8.22 7.12 -11.67
N ASN A 91 -9.35 7.55 -11.13
CA ASN A 91 -10.60 7.66 -11.88
C ASN A 91 -11.39 8.82 -11.31
N CYS A 92 -10.73 9.96 -11.14
CA CYS A 92 -11.31 11.16 -10.60
C CYS A 92 -10.52 12.36 -11.10
N THR A 93 -11.04 13.56 -10.84
CA THR A 93 -10.34 14.81 -11.19
C THR A 93 -9.43 15.23 -10.03
N ALA A 94 -8.50 16.14 -10.35
CA ALA A 94 -7.65 16.71 -9.31
C ALA A 94 -8.49 17.44 -8.26
N LYS A 95 -9.60 18.08 -8.68
CA LYS A 95 -10.49 18.77 -7.76
C LYS A 95 -11.13 17.80 -6.77
N THR A 96 -11.54 16.62 -7.24
CA THR A 96 -12.10 15.60 -6.37
C THR A 96 -11.10 15.22 -5.28
N LEU A 97 -9.85 15.04 -5.67
CA LEU A 97 -8.79 14.69 -4.73
C LEU A 97 -8.57 15.80 -3.71
N SER A 98 -8.55 17.04 -4.19
CA SER A 98 -8.36 18.21 -3.32
C SER A 98 -9.47 18.33 -2.30
N THR A 99 -10.72 18.16 -2.74
CA THR A 99 -11.88 18.21 -1.85
C THR A 99 -11.81 17.10 -0.81
N PHE A 100 -11.47 15.89 -1.26
CA PHE A 100 -11.34 14.76 -0.36
C PHE A 100 -10.28 15.02 0.72
N LEU A 101 -9.12 15.53 0.34
CA LEU A 101 -8.05 15.81 1.30
C LEU A 101 -8.43 16.93 2.26
N ASN A 102 -9.15 17.95 1.80
CA ASN A 102 -9.64 18.99 2.71
C ASN A 102 -10.56 18.39 3.78
N ASP A 103 -11.42 17.45 3.39
CA ASP A 103 -12.28 16.76 4.35
C ASP A 103 -11.47 15.91 5.31
N ARG A 104 -10.39 15.28 4.82
CA ARG A 104 -9.53 14.45 5.68
C ARG A 104 -8.76 15.30 6.69
N ILE A 105 -8.39 16.53 6.31
CA ILE A 105 -7.76 17.45 7.27
C ILE A 105 -8.77 17.81 8.36
N ALA A 106 -10.00 18.12 7.95
CA ALA A 106 -11.06 18.47 8.90
C ALA A 106 -11.32 17.35 9.89
N ASP A 107 -11.24 16.10 9.43
CA ASP A 107 -11.45 14.92 10.28
C ASP A 107 -10.21 14.57 11.10
N GLY A 108 -9.07 15.18 10.81
CA GLY A 108 -7.85 14.92 11.56
C GLY A 108 -7.03 13.74 11.05
N ASP A 109 -7.40 13.15 9.91
CA ASP A 109 -6.69 12.00 9.36
C ASP A 109 -5.31 12.38 8.81
N VAL A 110 -5.20 13.57 8.24
CA VAL A 110 -3.94 14.07 7.70
C VAL A 110 -3.70 15.49 8.18
N VAL A 111 -2.45 15.90 8.14
CA VAL A 111 -2.05 17.26 8.48
C VAL A 111 -1.26 17.84 7.31
N LEU A 112 -1.39 19.16 7.13
CA LEU A 112 -0.58 19.87 6.15
C LEU A 112 0.81 20.09 6.72
N VAL A 113 1.82 19.90 5.86
CA VAL A 113 3.21 20.13 6.21
C VAL A 113 3.72 21.28 5.38
N GLN A 114 4.62 22.05 5.93
CA GLN A 114 5.24 23.13 5.18
C GLN A 114 6.14 22.49 4.10
N SER A 115 5.87 22.89 2.85
CA SER A 115 6.64 22.39 1.71
C SER A 115 7.72 23.39 1.31
N LEU A 116 8.53 23.02 0.32
CA LEU A 116 9.57 23.89 -0.22
C LEU A 116 8.99 25.05 -1.01
N LYS A 117 7.77 24.93 -1.50
CA LYS A 117 7.07 25.99 -2.23
C LYS A 117 5.75 26.28 -1.57
N GLN A 118 5.43 27.57 -1.42
CA GLN A 118 4.18 27.96 -0.78
C GLN A 118 2.95 27.43 -1.48
N SER A 119 2.99 27.34 -2.80
CA SER A 119 1.85 26.86 -3.58
C SER A 119 1.67 25.36 -3.51
N ARG A 120 2.63 24.64 -2.97
CA ARG A 120 2.56 23.18 -2.89
C ARG A 120 1.95 22.77 -1.57
N LYS A 121 0.93 21.92 -1.63
CA LYS A 121 0.29 21.39 -0.43
C LYS A 121 0.77 19.97 -0.19
N THR A 122 1.59 19.80 0.83
CA THR A 122 2.17 18.52 1.22
C THR A 122 1.46 18.01 2.45
N TYR A 123 1.21 16.71 2.51
CA TYR A 123 0.41 16.10 3.56
C TYR A 123 1.19 14.99 4.26
N ARG A 124 0.80 14.74 5.48
CA ARG A 124 1.33 13.63 6.30
C ARG A 124 0.16 12.99 7.03
N LEU A 125 0.21 11.69 7.21
CA LEU A 125 -0.80 11.02 8.01
C LEU A 125 -0.71 11.47 9.46
N ASN A 126 -1.84 11.53 10.13
CA ASN A 126 -1.92 11.73 11.57
C ASN A 126 -1.03 10.67 12.24
N PRO A 127 -0.26 11.04 13.30
CA PRO A 127 0.62 10.07 13.96
C PRO A 127 -0.08 8.84 14.49
N GLU A 128 -1.31 8.96 14.99
CA GLU A 128 -2.06 7.80 15.48
C GLU A 128 -2.39 6.85 14.33
N LEU A 129 -2.80 7.41 13.20
CA LEU A 129 -3.13 6.62 12.03
C LEU A 129 -1.89 5.93 11.48
N LYS A 130 -0.78 6.65 11.47
CA LYS A 130 0.50 6.08 11.06
C LYS A 130 0.90 4.91 11.96
N GLN A 131 0.68 5.05 13.28
CA GLN A 131 0.99 3.99 14.24
C GLN A 131 0.15 2.75 13.97
N ILE A 132 -1.13 2.93 13.65
CA ILE A 132 -2.01 1.82 13.29
C ILE A 132 -1.44 1.07 12.09
N CYS A 133 -0.99 1.81 11.08
CA CYS A 133 -0.41 1.19 9.88
C CYS A 133 0.87 0.42 10.22
N GLN A 134 1.71 0.96 11.08
CA GLN A 134 2.93 0.28 11.49
C GLN A 134 2.62 -1.01 12.24
N ASP A 135 1.60 -0.98 13.07
CA ASP A 135 1.19 -2.17 13.82
C ASP A 135 0.63 -3.23 12.87
N LEU A 136 -0.15 -2.82 11.87
CA LEU A 136 -0.65 -3.75 10.86
C LEU A 136 0.49 -4.39 10.08
N ALA A 137 1.52 -3.59 9.75
CA ALA A 137 2.67 -4.10 9.02
C ALA A 137 3.42 -5.17 9.80
N ARG A 138 3.51 -5.01 11.12
CA ARG A 138 4.19 -5.99 11.96
C ARG A 138 3.44 -7.30 12.04
N GLN A 139 2.13 -7.28 11.84
CA GLN A 139 1.29 -8.45 11.91
C GLN A 139 1.18 -9.20 10.58
N SER A 140 1.68 -8.63 9.52
CA SER A 140 1.54 -9.19 8.17
C SER A 140 2.55 -10.30 7.88
#